data_3caedd9023ea8423f38455dbee2e5702
#
_entry.id   3caedd9023ea8423f38455dbee2e5702
#
_cell.length_a   1.000
_cell.length_b   1.000
_cell.length_c   1.000
_cell.angle_alpha   90.00
_cell.angle_beta   90.00
_cell.angle_gamma   90.00
#
_symmetry.space_group_name_H-M   'P 1'
#
loop_
_entity.id
_entity.type
_entity.pdbx_description
1 polymer ?
#
loop_
_entity_poly.entity_id
_entity_poly.type
_entity_poly.pdbx_seq_one_letter_code
_entity_poly.pdbx_strand_id
1 'polypeptide(L)'
;MEHKKKKELRIRSCLTGAIWLALAFSMLISALLFAFLNHFLDLPGKIPGLGWLLIFNTLIAGLITSFINARLLEPITRLGKAMKAVSQGDFEQHLETNSRIAEIGESYQSFNVMTKELRATEMLQMDFVSNVSHEFKTPINAIEGYTMLLQGDELSQEQEGYVEKILFNTQRLSGLVGNILLLSRLENQNIPMKKTKYRLDEQIRQAFLALEDKWTEKGIGFQVEMEEVRYVGNEGLFMHIWMNLLDNAIKFSPQNGTITMFLRHENDSVKFILEDEGPGIADDAKARIFDKFYQVDGSHKAEGNGLGLALVKRIVDIAGGTIKAENREYGGCRFVVELPIKNYNE
;
A
#
# COMPACT_ATOMS: atom_id res chain seq x y z
N MET A 1 -24.29 -24.48 18.22
CA MET A 1 -23.03 -25.07 18.64
C MET A 1 -22.96 -26.59 18.48
N GLU A 2 -24.04 -27.32 18.76
CA GLU A 2 -24.11 -28.79 18.63
C GLU A 2 -23.99 -29.32 17.19
N HIS A 3 -24.58 -28.64 16.22
CA HIS A 3 -24.53 -29.03 14.80
C HIS A 3 -23.09 -28.96 14.22
N LYS A 4 -22.26 -27.99 14.67
CA LYS A 4 -20.87 -27.82 14.24
C LYS A 4 -19.96 -28.93 14.79
N LYS A 5 -20.17 -29.32 16.05
CA LYS A 5 -19.44 -30.43 16.70
C LYS A 5 -19.77 -31.79 16.07
N LYS A 6 -21.00 -32.00 15.63
CA LYS A 6 -21.42 -33.25 14.94
C LYS A 6 -20.81 -33.36 13.53
N LYS A 7 -20.56 -32.21 12.83
CA LYS A 7 -19.95 -32.17 11.50
C LYS A 7 -18.44 -32.40 11.55
N GLU A 8 -17.74 -31.82 12.53
CA GLU A 8 -16.29 -32.05 12.75
C GLU A 8 -15.97 -33.51 13.13
N LEU A 9 -16.84 -34.16 13.94
CA LEU A 9 -16.73 -35.58 14.24
C LEU A 9 -16.91 -36.44 12.98
N ARG A 10 -17.76 -36.04 12.04
CA ARG A 10 -17.97 -36.79 10.78
C ARG A 10 -16.75 -36.78 9.86
N ILE A 11 -16.09 -35.62 9.67
CA ILE A 11 -14.93 -35.53 8.78
C ILE A 11 -13.74 -36.33 9.38
N ARG A 12 -13.50 -36.15 10.66
CA ARG A 12 -12.42 -36.84 11.37
C ARG A 12 -12.62 -38.37 11.41
N SER A 13 -13.85 -38.81 11.68
CA SER A 13 -14.19 -40.23 11.66
C SER A 13 -14.21 -40.84 10.26
N CYS A 14 -14.64 -40.06 9.24
CA CYS A 14 -14.63 -40.53 7.86
C CYS A 14 -13.21 -40.62 7.31
N LEU A 15 -12.33 -39.66 7.62
CA LEU A 15 -10.95 -39.64 7.18
C LEU A 15 -10.12 -40.77 7.88
N THR A 16 -10.27 -40.93 9.21
CA THR A 16 -9.62 -42.02 9.94
C THR A 16 -10.17 -43.37 9.49
N GLY A 17 -11.48 -43.51 9.25
CA GLY A 17 -12.07 -44.73 8.72
C GLY A 17 -11.57 -45.07 7.32
N ALA A 18 -11.45 -44.06 6.43
CA ALA A 18 -10.91 -44.23 5.07
C ALA A 18 -9.43 -44.68 5.09
N ILE A 19 -8.61 -44.10 5.99
CA ILE A 19 -7.19 -44.49 6.15
C ILE A 19 -7.07 -45.91 6.65
N TRP A 20 -7.86 -46.32 7.68
CA TRP A 20 -7.86 -47.68 8.19
C TRP A 20 -8.34 -48.70 7.16
N LEU A 21 -9.41 -48.38 6.39
CA LEU A 21 -9.89 -49.17 5.29
C LEU A 21 -8.84 -49.34 4.18
N ALA A 22 -8.17 -48.25 3.83
CA ALA A 22 -7.10 -48.29 2.82
C ALA A 22 -5.91 -49.13 3.26
N LEU A 23 -5.51 -49.06 4.53
CA LEU A 23 -4.44 -49.87 5.10
C LEU A 23 -4.84 -51.36 5.15
N ALA A 24 -6.07 -51.66 5.60
CA ALA A 24 -6.56 -53.05 5.64
C ALA A 24 -6.71 -53.64 4.21
N PHE A 25 -7.19 -52.86 3.25
CA PHE A 25 -7.29 -53.27 1.83
C PHE A 25 -5.91 -53.44 1.20
N SER A 26 -4.96 -52.62 1.52
CA SER A 26 -3.54 -52.75 1.15
C SER A 26 -2.93 -54.07 1.64
N MET A 27 -3.15 -54.39 2.92
CA MET A 27 -2.70 -55.69 3.49
C MET A 27 -3.35 -56.87 2.80
N LEU A 28 -4.65 -56.81 2.52
CA LEU A 28 -5.38 -57.88 1.86
C LEU A 28 -4.88 -58.12 0.43
N ILE A 29 -4.72 -57.02 -0.38
CA ILE A 29 -4.18 -57.12 -1.72
C ILE A 29 -2.76 -57.65 -1.73
N SER A 30 -1.91 -57.16 -0.83
CA SER A 30 -0.54 -57.68 -0.71
C SER A 30 -0.49 -59.18 -0.38
N ALA A 31 -1.36 -59.66 0.51
CA ALA A 31 -1.47 -61.07 0.85
C ALA A 31 -1.98 -61.92 -0.32
N LEU A 32 -3.02 -61.48 -1.03
CA LEU A 32 -3.59 -62.14 -2.21
C LEU A 32 -2.57 -62.21 -3.37
N LEU A 33 -1.89 -61.12 -3.62
CA LEU A 33 -0.86 -61.07 -4.66
C LEU A 33 0.36 -61.94 -4.33
N PHE A 34 0.75 -61.97 -3.06
CA PHE A 34 1.79 -62.86 -2.60
C PHE A 34 1.41 -64.34 -2.80
N ALA A 35 0.18 -64.69 -2.43
CA ALA A 35 -0.35 -66.05 -2.63
C ALA A 35 -0.41 -66.42 -4.12
N PHE A 36 -0.89 -65.49 -4.99
CA PHE A 36 -0.96 -65.66 -6.43
C PHE A 36 0.42 -65.82 -7.07
N LEU A 37 1.39 -64.94 -6.75
CA LEU A 37 2.75 -64.98 -7.28
C LEU A 37 3.49 -66.24 -6.81
N ASN A 38 3.25 -66.72 -5.59
CA ASN A 38 3.86 -67.90 -5.07
C ASN A 38 3.28 -69.21 -5.66
N HIS A 39 2.03 -69.15 -6.15
CA HIS A 39 1.35 -70.29 -6.76
C HIS A 39 1.59 -70.40 -8.29
N PHE A 40 1.69 -69.27 -9.00
CA PHE A 40 1.76 -69.22 -10.46
C PHE A 40 3.16 -68.99 -11.05
N LEU A 41 4.08 -68.38 -10.31
CA LEU A 41 5.43 -68.05 -10.80
C LEU A 41 6.49 -68.85 -10.03
N ASP A 42 7.05 -69.85 -10.70
CA ASP A 42 8.25 -70.58 -10.23
C ASP A 42 9.49 -69.70 -10.56
N LEU A 43 9.67 -68.60 -9.85
CA LEU A 43 10.78 -67.67 -10.07
C LEU A 43 12.04 -68.17 -9.36
N PRO A 44 13.14 -68.41 -10.13
CA PRO A 44 14.46 -68.68 -9.52
C PRO A 44 14.92 -67.39 -8.80
N GLY A 45 15.08 -67.46 -7.49
CA GLY A 45 15.42 -66.31 -6.66
C GLY A 45 14.23 -65.66 -5.98
N LYS A 46 13.39 -66.46 -5.32
CA LYS A 46 12.18 -66.00 -4.61
C LYS A 46 12.51 -64.83 -3.68
N ILE A 47 12.03 -63.62 -4.04
CA ILE A 47 12.01 -62.49 -3.10
C ILE A 47 11.20 -62.96 -1.88
N PRO A 48 11.76 -62.93 -0.67
CA PRO A 48 11.01 -63.32 0.52
C PRO A 48 9.67 -62.58 0.55
N GLY A 49 8.57 -63.26 0.95
CA GLY A 49 7.23 -62.66 0.95
C GLY A 49 7.16 -61.32 1.66
N LEU A 50 8.03 -61.10 2.63
CA LEU A 50 8.22 -59.81 3.28
C LEU A 50 8.65 -58.69 2.31
N GLY A 51 9.47 -58.99 1.29
CA GLY A 51 9.93 -58.00 0.30
C GLY A 51 8.79 -57.50 -0.63
N TRP A 52 7.96 -58.42 -1.08
CA TRP A 52 6.77 -58.05 -1.87
C TRP A 52 5.76 -57.23 -1.07
N LEU A 53 5.58 -57.56 0.22
CA LEU A 53 4.71 -56.84 1.15
C LEU A 53 5.17 -55.40 1.35
N LEU A 54 6.48 -55.16 1.48
CA LEU A 54 7.07 -53.83 1.61
C LEU A 54 6.90 -53.00 0.33
N ILE A 55 7.16 -53.60 -0.86
CA ILE A 55 7.01 -52.90 -2.16
C ILE A 55 5.55 -52.43 -2.36
N PHE A 56 4.59 -53.34 -2.14
CA PHE A 56 3.17 -53.02 -2.28
C PHE A 56 2.68 -51.95 -1.31
N ASN A 57 3.07 -52.06 -0.04
CA ASN A 57 2.70 -51.08 0.96
C ASN A 57 3.28 -49.70 0.64
N THR A 58 4.51 -49.62 0.13
CA THR A 58 5.13 -48.36 -0.27
C THR A 58 4.39 -47.69 -1.47
N LEU A 59 4.00 -48.49 -2.48
CA LEU A 59 3.24 -48.04 -3.63
C LEU A 59 1.85 -47.53 -3.21
N ILE A 60 1.13 -48.25 -2.35
CA ILE A 60 -0.18 -47.87 -1.88
C ILE A 60 -0.10 -46.62 -0.98
N ALA A 61 0.90 -46.56 -0.10
CA ALA A 61 1.14 -45.37 0.72
C ALA A 61 1.42 -44.15 -0.15
N GLY A 62 2.19 -44.27 -1.23
CA GLY A 62 2.42 -43.22 -2.22
C GLY A 62 1.14 -42.74 -2.89
N LEU A 63 0.28 -43.66 -3.33
CA LEU A 63 -1.01 -43.34 -3.92
C LEU A 63 -1.96 -42.63 -2.94
N ILE A 64 -2.03 -43.11 -1.70
CA ILE A 64 -2.85 -42.48 -0.65
C ILE A 64 -2.32 -41.08 -0.34
N THR A 65 -1.02 -40.91 -0.20
CA THR A 65 -0.41 -39.62 0.06
C THR A 65 -0.66 -38.64 -1.10
N SER A 66 -0.51 -39.08 -2.34
CA SER A 66 -0.81 -38.28 -3.52
C SER A 66 -2.29 -37.87 -3.57
N PHE A 67 -3.19 -38.80 -3.24
CA PHE A 67 -4.63 -38.53 -3.18
C PHE A 67 -4.99 -37.49 -2.09
N ILE A 68 -4.41 -37.66 -0.89
CA ILE A 68 -4.63 -36.69 0.23
C ILE A 68 -4.09 -35.33 -0.15
N ASN A 69 -2.89 -35.27 -0.74
CA ASN A 69 -2.29 -34.03 -1.18
C ASN A 69 -3.18 -33.26 -2.17
N ALA A 70 -3.62 -33.96 -3.24
CA ALA A 70 -4.44 -33.34 -4.28
C ALA A 70 -5.86 -32.97 -3.80
N ARG A 71 -6.41 -33.70 -2.85
CA ARG A 71 -7.81 -33.52 -2.42
C ARG A 71 -7.99 -32.65 -1.19
N LEU A 72 -6.97 -32.53 -0.34
CA LEU A 72 -7.04 -31.77 0.93
C LEU A 72 -6.00 -30.66 1.00
N LEU A 73 -4.72 -30.99 0.81
CA LEU A 73 -3.64 -30.01 1.04
C LEU A 73 -3.58 -28.94 -0.04
N GLU A 74 -3.73 -29.29 -1.30
CA GLU A 74 -3.68 -28.32 -2.40
C GLU A 74 -4.81 -27.28 -2.32
N PRO A 75 -6.10 -27.65 -2.12
CA PRO A 75 -7.16 -26.69 -1.92
C PRO A 75 -6.97 -25.76 -0.72
N ILE A 76 -6.51 -26.31 0.42
CA ILE A 76 -6.22 -25.50 1.61
C ILE A 76 -5.08 -24.50 1.33
N THR A 77 -4.05 -24.93 0.61
CA THR A 77 -2.93 -24.05 0.23
C THR A 77 -3.38 -22.94 -0.74
N ARG A 78 -4.29 -23.26 -1.67
CA ARG A 78 -4.91 -22.26 -2.57
C ARG A 78 -5.70 -21.22 -1.78
N LEU A 79 -6.53 -21.68 -0.82
CA LEU A 79 -7.26 -20.77 0.06
C LEU A 79 -6.31 -19.87 0.85
N GLY A 80 -5.25 -20.41 1.43
CA GLY A 80 -4.26 -19.64 2.16
C GLY A 80 -3.55 -18.59 1.32
N LYS A 81 -3.22 -18.90 0.05
CA LYS A 81 -2.65 -17.93 -0.89
C LYS A 81 -3.63 -16.81 -1.24
N ALA A 82 -4.89 -17.16 -1.52
CA ALA A 82 -5.94 -16.20 -1.81
C ALA A 82 -6.23 -15.28 -0.61
N MET A 83 -6.30 -15.85 0.61
CA MET A 83 -6.43 -15.05 1.84
C MET A 83 -5.26 -14.07 2.04
N LYS A 84 -4.03 -14.50 1.71
CA LYS A 84 -2.86 -13.63 1.77
C LYS A 84 -2.93 -12.50 0.74
N ALA A 85 -3.40 -12.76 -0.49
CA ALA A 85 -3.61 -11.72 -1.50
C ALA A 85 -4.66 -10.69 -1.03
N VAL A 86 -5.79 -11.17 -0.48
CA VAL A 86 -6.83 -10.30 0.11
C VAL A 86 -6.29 -9.45 1.25
N SER A 87 -5.43 -10.00 2.11
CA SER A 87 -4.78 -9.21 3.19
C SER A 87 -3.83 -8.13 2.67
N GLN A 88 -3.44 -8.20 1.41
CA GLN A 88 -2.62 -7.20 0.72
C GLN A 88 -3.44 -6.22 -0.13
N GLY A 89 -4.78 -6.29 -0.03
CA GLY A 89 -5.70 -5.39 -0.74
C GLY A 89 -6.17 -5.91 -2.11
N ASP A 90 -5.82 -7.14 -2.50
CA ASP A 90 -6.33 -7.73 -3.74
C ASP A 90 -7.67 -8.45 -3.49
N PHE A 91 -8.76 -7.69 -3.62
CA PHE A 91 -10.13 -8.20 -3.45
C PHE A 91 -10.71 -8.80 -4.74
N GLU A 92 -9.93 -8.92 -5.83
CA GLU A 92 -10.38 -9.58 -7.07
C GLU A 92 -10.24 -11.11 -7.02
N GLN A 93 -9.66 -11.63 -5.94
CA GLN A 93 -9.47 -13.07 -5.77
C GLN A 93 -10.79 -13.82 -5.77
N HIS A 94 -10.90 -14.83 -6.62
CA HIS A 94 -12.04 -15.74 -6.72
C HIS A 94 -11.57 -17.18 -6.74
N LEU A 95 -12.17 -18.04 -5.92
CA LEU A 95 -11.88 -19.47 -5.86
C LEU A 95 -13.04 -20.25 -6.46
N GLU A 96 -12.72 -21.14 -7.42
CA GLU A 96 -13.71 -22.01 -8.04
C GLU A 96 -14.29 -22.99 -7.01
N THR A 97 -15.60 -22.95 -6.80
CA THR A 97 -16.30 -23.75 -5.78
C THR A 97 -16.53 -25.22 -6.17
N ASN A 98 -16.00 -25.65 -7.31
CA ASN A 98 -16.18 -27.01 -7.82
C ASN A 98 -15.31 -28.04 -7.08
N SER A 99 -15.38 -28.06 -5.75
CA SER A 99 -14.71 -29.06 -4.92
C SER A 99 -15.60 -30.27 -4.69
N ARG A 100 -15.02 -31.49 -4.81
CA ARG A 100 -15.72 -32.74 -4.47
C ARG A 100 -15.90 -32.93 -2.95
N ILE A 101 -15.22 -32.13 -2.15
CA ILE A 101 -15.34 -32.12 -0.69
C ILE A 101 -16.20 -30.92 -0.31
N ALA A 102 -17.38 -31.19 0.24
CA ALA A 102 -18.39 -30.16 0.54
C ALA A 102 -17.85 -29.05 1.44
N GLU A 103 -17.08 -29.39 2.45
CA GLU A 103 -16.51 -28.43 3.41
C GLU A 103 -15.51 -27.47 2.79
N ILE A 104 -14.72 -27.93 1.81
CA ILE A 104 -13.81 -27.09 1.04
C ILE A 104 -14.62 -26.16 0.12
N GLY A 105 -15.65 -26.71 -0.55
CA GLY A 105 -16.55 -25.91 -1.37
C GLY A 105 -17.28 -24.82 -0.56
N GLU A 106 -17.80 -25.13 0.62
CA GLU A 106 -18.40 -24.15 1.54
C GLU A 106 -17.39 -23.08 2.00
N SER A 107 -16.14 -23.49 2.27
CA SER A 107 -15.08 -22.55 2.65
C SER A 107 -14.74 -21.59 1.50
N TYR A 108 -14.66 -22.09 0.27
CA TYR A 108 -14.43 -21.28 -0.93
C TYR A 108 -15.59 -20.32 -1.19
N GLN A 109 -16.84 -20.80 -1.04
CA GLN A 109 -18.02 -19.97 -1.17
C GLN A 109 -18.03 -18.85 -0.13
N SER A 110 -17.74 -19.17 1.13
CA SER A 110 -17.66 -18.18 2.21
C SER A 110 -16.56 -17.15 1.96
N PHE A 111 -15.41 -17.61 1.47
CA PHE A 111 -14.31 -16.73 1.06
C PHE A 111 -14.74 -15.78 -0.07
N ASN A 112 -15.38 -16.31 -1.14
CA ASN A 112 -15.83 -15.51 -2.26
C ASN A 112 -16.91 -14.48 -1.87
N VAL A 113 -17.82 -14.82 -0.96
CA VAL A 113 -18.79 -13.87 -0.41
C VAL A 113 -18.06 -12.77 0.37
N MET A 114 -17.12 -13.14 1.24
CA MET A 114 -16.35 -12.17 2.02
C MET A 114 -15.55 -11.20 1.10
N THR A 115 -14.86 -11.71 0.09
CA THR A 115 -14.12 -10.88 -0.85
C THR A 115 -15.03 -9.96 -1.65
N LYS A 116 -16.20 -10.42 -2.06
CA LYS A 116 -17.22 -9.61 -2.74
C LYS A 116 -17.70 -8.46 -1.86
N GLU A 117 -18.00 -8.72 -0.58
CA GLU A 117 -18.44 -7.69 0.37
C GLU A 117 -17.32 -6.67 0.68
N LEU A 118 -16.08 -7.14 0.83
CA LEU A 118 -14.93 -6.26 1.00
C LEU A 118 -14.73 -5.35 -0.22
N ARG A 119 -14.82 -5.90 -1.44
CA ARG A 119 -14.74 -5.14 -2.69
C ARG A 119 -15.87 -4.12 -2.80
N ALA A 120 -17.09 -4.50 -2.47
CA ALA A 120 -18.24 -3.58 -2.49
C ALA A 120 -18.04 -2.42 -1.49
N THR A 121 -17.53 -2.72 -0.30
CA THR A 121 -17.22 -1.71 0.72
C THR A 121 -16.12 -0.75 0.25
N GLU A 122 -15.06 -1.28 -0.39
CA GLU A 122 -13.99 -0.48 -0.97
C GLU A 122 -14.51 0.44 -2.09
N MET A 123 -15.34 -0.08 -3.00
CA MET A 123 -15.97 0.73 -4.06
C MET A 123 -16.85 1.84 -3.49
N LEU A 124 -17.70 1.53 -2.50
CA LEU A 124 -18.52 2.52 -1.82
C LEU A 124 -17.69 3.59 -1.14
N GLN A 125 -16.59 3.22 -0.52
CA GLN A 125 -15.67 4.16 0.11
C GLN A 125 -15.00 5.08 -0.92
N MET A 126 -14.62 4.57 -2.10
CA MET A 126 -14.05 5.36 -3.18
C MET A 126 -15.07 6.30 -3.81
N ASP A 127 -16.28 5.80 -4.10
CA ASP A 127 -17.37 6.61 -4.65
C ASP A 127 -17.78 7.71 -3.66
N PHE A 128 -17.85 7.37 -2.37
CA PHE A 128 -18.12 8.35 -1.31
C PHE A 128 -17.04 9.44 -1.30
N VAL A 129 -15.77 9.06 -1.28
CA VAL A 129 -14.64 10.00 -1.29
C VAL A 129 -14.64 10.86 -2.56
N SER A 130 -14.93 10.27 -3.72
CA SER A 130 -15.00 11.01 -4.99
C SER A 130 -16.18 11.99 -5.02
N ASN A 131 -17.36 11.55 -4.59
CA ASN A 131 -18.57 12.38 -4.58
C ASN A 131 -18.47 13.51 -3.55
N VAL A 132 -17.98 13.19 -2.35
CA VAL A 132 -17.71 14.20 -1.31
C VAL A 132 -16.75 15.28 -1.81
N SER A 133 -15.75 14.89 -2.63
CA SER A 133 -14.85 15.87 -3.29
C SER A 133 -15.58 16.89 -4.11
N HIS A 134 -16.42 16.41 -5.01
CA HIS A 134 -17.17 17.28 -5.92
C HIS A 134 -18.16 18.14 -5.15
N GLU A 135 -18.84 17.58 -4.15
CA GLU A 135 -19.82 18.28 -3.32
C GLU A 135 -19.20 19.38 -2.45
N PHE A 136 -17.96 19.21 -1.99
CA PHE A 136 -17.23 20.26 -1.27
C PHE A 136 -16.57 21.30 -2.20
N LYS A 137 -16.03 20.87 -3.34
CA LYS A 137 -15.34 21.77 -4.25
C LYS A 137 -16.27 22.83 -4.86
N THR A 138 -17.51 22.46 -5.15
CA THR A 138 -18.51 23.36 -5.74
C THR A 138 -18.84 24.56 -4.85
N PRO A 139 -19.28 24.41 -3.56
CA PRO A 139 -19.56 25.55 -2.70
C PRO A 139 -18.31 26.34 -2.34
N ILE A 140 -17.15 25.69 -2.19
CA ILE A 140 -15.88 26.38 -1.95
C ILE A 140 -15.54 27.31 -3.12
N ASN A 141 -15.59 26.82 -4.36
CA ASN A 141 -15.34 27.62 -5.56
C ASN A 141 -16.36 28.75 -5.70
N ALA A 142 -17.63 28.55 -5.31
CA ALA A 142 -18.66 29.60 -5.32
C ALA A 142 -18.33 30.69 -4.30
N ILE A 143 -17.94 30.33 -3.06
CA ILE A 143 -17.53 31.32 -2.03
C ILE A 143 -16.30 32.09 -2.51
N GLU A 144 -15.29 31.41 -3.06
CA GLU A 144 -14.10 32.04 -3.62
C GLU A 144 -14.46 33.01 -4.76
N GLY A 145 -15.30 32.58 -5.72
CA GLY A 145 -15.73 33.40 -6.83
C GLY A 145 -16.54 34.63 -6.40
N TYR A 146 -17.50 34.47 -5.48
CA TYR A 146 -18.25 35.61 -4.96
C TYR A 146 -17.37 36.56 -4.14
N THR A 147 -16.39 36.04 -3.41
CA THR A 147 -15.47 36.90 -2.66
C THR A 147 -14.55 37.68 -3.58
N MET A 148 -14.08 37.07 -4.70
CA MET A 148 -13.32 37.81 -5.73
C MET A 148 -14.15 38.91 -6.41
N LEU A 149 -15.45 38.68 -6.62
CA LEU A 149 -16.35 39.70 -7.17
C LEU A 149 -16.59 40.89 -6.20
N LEU A 150 -16.46 40.63 -4.89
CA LEU A 150 -16.55 41.69 -3.86
C LEU A 150 -15.26 42.50 -3.74
N GLN A 151 -14.14 42.06 -4.30
CA GLN A 151 -12.89 42.83 -4.39
C GLN A 151 -13.05 43.92 -5.46
N GLY A 152 -13.49 45.14 -5.08
CA GLY A 152 -13.70 46.26 -5.97
C GLY A 152 -13.35 47.58 -5.28
N ASP A 153 -13.27 48.66 -6.07
CA ASP A 153 -12.82 50.01 -5.65
C ASP A 153 -13.72 50.69 -4.60
N GLU A 154 -14.85 50.07 -4.22
CA GLU A 154 -15.84 50.66 -3.28
C GLU A 154 -15.82 50.04 -1.89
N LEU A 155 -14.91 49.10 -1.58
CA LEU A 155 -14.81 48.46 -0.26
C LEU A 155 -14.07 49.35 0.74
N SER A 156 -14.55 49.37 1.97
CA SER A 156 -13.76 49.96 3.05
C SER A 156 -12.56 49.06 3.37
N GLN A 157 -11.49 49.63 3.91
CA GLN A 157 -10.29 48.89 4.31
C GLN A 157 -10.60 47.70 5.25
N GLU A 158 -11.63 47.84 6.09
CA GLU A 158 -12.09 46.76 6.96
C GLU A 158 -12.76 45.61 6.18
N GLN A 159 -13.55 45.95 5.16
CA GLN A 159 -14.22 44.98 4.28
C GLN A 159 -13.22 44.24 3.40
N GLU A 160 -12.21 44.96 2.86
CA GLU A 160 -11.08 44.31 2.16
C GLU A 160 -10.40 43.28 3.03
N GLY A 161 -10.11 43.60 4.29
CA GLY A 161 -9.52 42.62 5.24
C GLY A 161 -10.42 41.40 5.54
N TYR A 162 -11.76 41.58 5.47
CA TYR A 162 -12.67 40.41 5.58
C TYR A 162 -12.67 39.58 4.31
N VAL A 163 -12.65 40.19 3.14
CA VAL A 163 -12.58 39.50 1.84
C VAL A 163 -11.31 38.68 1.73
N GLU A 164 -10.15 39.24 2.10
CA GLU A 164 -8.88 38.53 2.13
C GLU A 164 -8.91 37.30 3.07
N LYS A 165 -9.47 37.46 4.28
CA LYS A 165 -9.63 36.36 5.22
C LYS A 165 -10.56 35.26 4.70
N ILE A 166 -11.63 35.59 4.00
CA ILE A 166 -12.54 34.62 3.41
C ILE A 166 -11.82 33.85 2.30
N LEU A 167 -11.14 34.53 1.39
CA LEU A 167 -10.35 33.91 0.33
C LEU A 167 -9.30 32.98 0.88
N PHE A 168 -8.51 33.44 1.85
CA PHE A 168 -7.48 32.63 2.51
C PHE A 168 -8.06 31.34 3.11
N ASN A 169 -9.17 31.44 3.88
CA ASN A 169 -9.77 30.27 4.50
C ASN A 169 -10.41 29.32 3.47
N THR A 170 -10.97 29.86 2.39
CA THR A 170 -11.58 29.05 1.31
C THR A 170 -10.53 28.28 0.56
N GLN A 171 -9.40 28.90 0.20
CA GLN A 171 -8.26 28.25 -0.43
C GLN A 171 -7.64 27.17 0.48
N ARG A 172 -7.50 27.49 1.78
CA ARG A 172 -7.03 26.51 2.78
C ARG A 172 -7.94 25.29 2.87
N LEU A 173 -9.27 25.49 2.87
CA LEU A 173 -10.26 24.42 2.92
C LEU A 173 -10.22 23.58 1.63
N SER A 174 -10.12 24.21 0.47
CA SER A 174 -9.97 23.55 -0.83
C SER A 174 -8.73 22.64 -0.86
N GLY A 175 -7.59 23.16 -0.40
CA GLY A 175 -6.34 22.39 -0.29
C GLY A 175 -6.44 21.20 0.67
N LEU A 176 -7.10 21.40 1.84
CA LEU A 176 -7.31 20.34 2.83
C LEU A 176 -8.18 19.20 2.26
N VAL A 177 -9.31 19.56 1.64
CA VAL A 177 -10.19 18.58 0.98
C VAL A 177 -9.42 17.86 -0.13
N GLY A 178 -8.68 18.57 -0.98
CA GLY A 178 -7.87 18.00 -2.04
C GLY A 178 -6.85 16.97 -1.52
N ASN A 179 -6.15 17.31 -0.43
CA ASN A 179 -5.15 16.41 0.19
C ASN A 179 -5.78 15.17 0.81
N ILE A 180 -6.93 15.31 1.51
CA ILE A 180 -7.68 14.17 2.08
C ILE A 180 -8.04 13.17 0.97
N LEU A 181 -8.54 13.69 -0.14
CA LEU A 181 -9.01 12.89 -1.26
C LEU A 181 -7.88 12.20 -1.99
N LEU A 182 -6.77 12.92 -2.23
CA LEU A 182 -5.59 12.35 -2.84
C LEU A 182 -5.02 11.24 -1.95
N LEU A 183 -4.91 11.50 -0.64
CA LEU A 183 -4.42 10.51 0.32
C LEU A 183 -5.32 9.28 0.37
N SER A 184 -6.65 9.45 0.41
CA SER A 184 -7.61 8.34 0.37
C SER A 184 -7.48 7.51 -0.91
N ARG A 185 -7.35 8.12 -2.09
CA ARG A 185 -7.11 7.42 -3.36
C ARG A 185 -5.80 6.66 -3.37
N LEU A 186 -4.74 7.23 -2.78
CA LEU A 186 -3.43 6.59 -2.68
C LEU A 186 -3.41 5.41 -1.70
N GLU A 187 -4.23 5.44 -0.67
CA GLU A 187 -4.36 4.33 0.30
C GLU A 187 -5.06 3.11 -0.30
N ASN A 188 -6.07 3.35 -1.12
CA ASN A 188 -6.87 2.30 -1.75
C ASN A 188 -6.23 1.71 -3.03
N GLN A 189 -4.96 2.01 -3.33
CA GLN A 189 -4.16 1.52 -4.47
C GLN A 189 -4.80 1.71 -5.87
N ASN A 190 -5.83 2.55 -6.00
CA ASN A 190 -6.66 2.64 -7.20
C ASN A 190 -6.31 3.80 -8.14
N ILE A 191 -5.10 4.33 -8.04
CA ILE A 191 -4.64 5.28 -9.06
C ILE A 191 -3.90 4.50 -10.14
N PRO A 192 -4.42 4.42 -11.38
CA PRO A 192 -3.63 3.92 -12.49
C PRO A 192 -2.40 4.82 -12.63
N MET A 193 -1.25 4.31 -12.19
CA MET A 193 -0.01 5.06 -12.22
C MET A 193 0.52 5.10 -13.66
N LYS A 194 0.02 6.06 -14.45
CA LYS A 194 0.65 6.36 -15.73
C LYS A 194 2.05 6.89 -15.43
N LYS A 195 3.06 6.05 -15.63
CA LYS A 195 4.46 6.41 -15.48
C LYS A 195 4.94 7.03 -16.78
N THR A 196 5.60 8.17 -16.67
CA THR A 196 6.25 8.87 -17.78
C THR A 196 7.73 9.06 -17.46
N LYS A 197 8.55 9.18 -18.48
CA LYS A 197 9.97 9.53 -18.33
C LYS A 197 10.09 11.05 -18.43
N TYR A 198 10.61 11.68 -17.38
CA TYR A 198 10.74 13.15 -17.29
C TYR A 198 12.02 13.55 -16.56
N ARG A 199 12.35 14.84 -16.60
CA ARG A 199 13.48 15.48 -15.91
C ARG A 199 13.05 15.79 -14.47
N LEU A 200 13.60 15.04 -13.51
CA LEU A 200 13.27 15.21 -12.09
C LEU A 200 13.82 16.52 -11.52
N ASP A 201 15.04 16.88 -11.91
CA ASP A 201 15.67 18.16 -11.56
C ASP A 201 14.84 19.36 -12.05
N GLU A 202 14.30 19.28 -13.25
CA GLU A 202 13.44 20.33 -13.78
C GLU A 202 12.10 20.42 -13.05
N GLN A 203 11.52 19.28 -12.68
CA GLN A 203 10.29 19.24 -11.89
C GLN A 203 10.50 19.88 -10.50
N ILE A 204 11.62 19.59 -9.82
CA ILE A 204 11.95 20.22 -8.54
C ILE A 204 12.13 21.73 -8.73
N ARG A 205 12.76 22.17 -9.83
CA ARG A 205 12.90 23.59 -10.17
C ARG A 205 11.55 24.27 -10.37
N GLN A 206 10.61 23.61 -11.07
CA GLN A 206 9.26 24.14 -11.26
C GLN A 206 8.51 24.26 -9.92
N ALA A 207 8.62 23.28 -9.03
CA ALA A 207 8.05 23.35 -7.69
C ALA A 207 8.64 24.52 -6.88
N PHE A 208 9.94 24.75 -6.98
CA PHE A 208 10.65 25.85 -6.35
C PHE A 208 10.14 27.21 -6.87
N LEU A 209 10.08 27.38 -8.19
CA LEU A 209 9.60 28.61 -8.81
C LEU A 209 8.11 28.90 -8.50
N ALA A 210 7.28 27.86 -8.38
CA ALA A 210 5.88 28.01 -7.99
C ALA A 210 5.68 28.60 -6.58
N LEU A 211 6.72 28.63 -5.76
CA LEU A 211 6.72 29.20 -4.40
C LEU A 211 7.48 30.54 -4.31
N GLU A 212 7.77 31.19 -5.45
CA GLU A 212 8.62 32.37 -5.52
C GLU A 212 8.12 33.51 -4.63
N ASP A 213 6.84 33.80 -4.64
CA ASP A 213 6.25 34.87 -3.82
C ASP A 213 6.52 34.64 -2.33
N LYS A 214 6.36 33.40 -1.85
CA LYS A 214 6.52 33.04 -0.44
C LYS A 214 7.96 33.17 0.05
N TRP A 215 8.93 32.67 -0.72
CA TRP A 215 10.32 32.75 -0.29
C TRP A 215 10.92 34.13 -0.52
N THR A 216 10.45 34.90 -1.50
CA THR A 216 10.84 36.29 -1.73
C THR A 216 10.35 37.18 -0.59
N GLU A 217 9.07 37.06 -0.20
CA GLU A 217 8.50 37.82 0.93
C GLU A 217 9.28 37.58 2.23
N LYS A 218 9.79 36.37 2.43
CA LYS A 218 10.56 35.97 3.61
C LYS A 218 12.07 36.24 3.48
N GLY A 219 12.55 36.67 2.33
CA GLY A 219 13.94 36.95 2.04
C GLY A 219 14.85 35.73 2.07
N ILE A 220 14.32 34.53 1.76
CA ILE A 220 15.06 33.27 1.87
C ILE A 220 16.08 33.15 0.76
N GLY A 221 17.35 32.86 1.15
CA GLY A 221 18.42 32.50 0.23
C GLY A 221 18.39 31.02 -0.12
N PHE A 222 18.89 30.68 -1.31
CA PHE A 222 18.98 29.28 -1.75
C PHE A 222 20.36 28.88 -2.17
N GLN A 223 20.79 27.67 -1.75
CA GLN A 223 21.94 26.97 -2.26
C GLN A 223 21.47 25.71 -2.98
N VAL A 224 21.66 25.65 -4.29
CA VAL A 224 21.09 24.59 -5.14
C VAL A 224 22.19 23.85 -5.88
N GLU A 225 22.34 22.56 -5.62
CA GLU A 225 23.24 21.65 -6.30
C GLU A 225 22.46 20.44 -6.80
N MET A 226 22.01 20.48 -8.05
CA MET A 226 21.19 19.43 -8.65
C MET A 226 21.82 18.89 -9.93
N GLU A 227 22.06 17.58 -9.96
CA GLU A 227 22.44 16.86 -11.16
C GLU A 227 21.23 16.70 -12.11
N GLU A 228 21.51 16.60 -13.42
CA GLU A 228 20.49 16.25 -14.41
C GLU A 228 20.05 14.79 -14.20
N VAL A 229 18.82 14.57 -13.75
CA VAL A 229 18.28 13.25 -13.49
C VAL A 229 17.01 13.00 -14.29
N ARG A 230 17.00 11.93 -15.10
CA ARG A 230 15.80 11.42 -15.77
C ARG A 230 15.19 10.32 -14.93
N TYR A 231 13.95 10.49 -14.56
CA TYR A 231 13.19 9.55 -13.71
C TYR A 231 11.96 9.02 -14.43
N VAL A 232 11.57 7.78 -14.11
CA VAL A 232 10.34 7.16 -14.62
C VAL A 232 9.33 7.02 -13.49
N GLY A 233 8.32 7.85 -13.48
CA GLY A 233 7.32 7.90 -12.41
C GLY A 233 6.05 8.63 -12.81
N ASN A 234 5.14 8.81 -11.87
CA ASN A 234 3.97 9.66 -12.07
C ASN A 234 4.34 11.12 -11.74
N GLU A 235 4.59 11.91 -12.78
CA GLU A 235 5.04 13.30 -12.67
C GLU A 235 4.11 14.15 -11.79
N GLY A 236 2.79 14.02 -11.96
CA GLY A 236 1.82 14.78 -11.17
C GLY A 236 1.87 14.45 -9.67
N LEU A 237 2.02 13.17 -9.31
CA LEU A 237 2.13 12.77 -7.90
C LEU A 237 3.44 13.25 -7.28
N PHE A 238 4.54 13.16 -8.01
CA PHE A 238 5.84 13.57 -7.50
C PHE A 238 5.93 15.08 -7.27
N MET A 239 5.22 15.88 -8.06
CA MET A 239 5.10 17.32 -7.82
C MET A 239 4.59 17.63 -6.40
N HIS A 240 3.66 16.82 -5.87
CA HIS A 240 3.19 16.97 -4.49
C HIS A 240 4.28 16.73 -3.44
N ILE A 241 5.28 15.86 -3.71
CA ILE A 241 6.43 15.67 -2.81
C ILE A 241 7.19 16.98 -2.67
N TRP A 242 7.61 17.54 -3.81
CA TRP A 242 8.47 18.72 -3.85
C TRP A 242 7.76 19.95 -3.29
N MET A 243 6.51 20.16 -3.70
CA MET A 243 5.70 21.27 -3.20
C MET A 243 5.54 21.23 -1.67
N ASN A 244 5.22 20.08 -1.09
CA ASN A 244 5.04 19.97 0.35
C ASN A 244 6.36 20.11 1.12
N LEU A 245 7.46 19.55 0.64
CA LEU A 245 8.76 19.65 1.31
C LEU A 245 9.29 21.09 1.24
N LEU A 246 9.24 21.71 0.07
CA LEU A 246 9.69 23.11 -0.13
C LEU A 246 8.83 24.10 0.64
N ASP A 247 7.51 23.95 0.60
CA ASP A 247 6.60 24.83 1.37
C ASP A 247 6.86 24.72 2.88
N ASN A 248 7.12 23.51 3.39
CA ASN A 248 7.50 23.33 4.78
C ASN A 248 8.86 23.98 5.10
N ALA A 249 9.87 23.81 4.25
CA ALA A 249 11.17 24.42 4.46
C ALA A 249 11.09 25.94 4.48
N ILE A 250 10.36 26.55 3.54
CA ILE A 250 10.11 28.00 3.50
C ILE A 250 9.38 28.47 4.75
N LYS A 251 8.32 27.73 5.14
CA LYS A 251 7.47 28.08 6.27
C LYS A 251 8.25 28.11 7.59
N PHE A 252 9.08 27.10 7.84
CA PHE A 252 9.79 26.93 9.12
C PHE A 252 11.16 27.61 9.15
N SER A 253 11.75 28.00 8.03
CA SER A 253 12.97 28.81 8.00
C SER A 253 12.76 30.17 8.65
N PRO A 254 13.76 30.74 9.33
CA PRO A 254 13.70 32.11 9.83
C PRO A 254 13.69 33.10 8.66
N GLN A 255 13.34 34.36 8.97
CA GLN A 255 13.46 35.47 8.00
C GLN A 255 14.93 35.62 7.56
N ASN A 256 15.15 35.80 6.26
CA ASN A 256 16.48 35.83 5.64
C ASN A 256 17.34 34.58 5.87
N GLY A 257 16.70 33.45 6.19
CA GLY A 257 17.37 32.16 6.32
C GLY A 257 17.78 31.56 4.97
N THR A 258 18.50 30.45 5.02
CA THR A 258 19.00 29.74 3.82
C THR A 258 18.39 28.34 3.74
N ILE A 259 17.92 27.97 2.55
CA ILE A 259 17.49 26.62 2.22
C ILE A 259 18.50 26.01 1.24
N THR A 260 18.96 24.80 1.54
CA THR A 260 19.91 24.08 0.67
C THR A 260 19.24 22.87 0.05
N MET A 261 19.45 22.68 -1.25
CA MET A 261 18.89 21.56 -2.01
C MET A 261 19.98 20.80 -2.75
N PHE A 262 20.01 19.47 -2.58
CA PHE A 262 20.88 18.58 -3.34
C PHE A 262 20.05 17.53 -4.06
N LEU A 263 20.38 17.26 -5.31
CA LEU A 263 19.86 16.13 -6.07
C LEU A 263 21.05 15.38 -6.68
N ARG A 264 21.16 14.10 -6.34
CA ARG A 264 22.28 13.26 -6.82
C ARG A 264 21.77 11.91 -7.28
N HIS A 265 22.45 11.35 -8.26
CA HIS A 265 22.27 9.99 -8.70
C HIS A 265 23.22 9.09 -7.90
N GLU A 266 22.68 8.14 -7.13
CA GLU A 266 23.46 7.17 -6.34
C GLU A 266 23.14 5.74 -6.82
N ASN A 267 24.04 5.13 -7.60
CA ASN A 267 23.89 3.76 -8.14
C ASN A 267 22.52 3.49 -8.76
N ASP A 268 21.64 2.76 -8.04
CA ASP A 268 20.30 2.39 -8.47
C ASP A 268 19.19 3.28 -7.87
N SER A 269 19.54 4.43 -7.32
CA SER A 269 18.59 5.36 -6.70
C SER A 269 18.91 6.81 -7.01
N VAL A 270 17.92 7.66 -6.83
CA VAL A 270 18.06 9.12 -6.79
C VAL A 270 17.86 9.58 -5.38
N LYS A 271 18.74 10.43 -4.90
CA LYS A 271 18.68 11.02 -3.57
C LYS A 271 18.47 12.52 -3.67
N PHE A 272 17.40 12.99 -3.07
CA PHE A 272 17.09 14.40 -2.86
C PHE A 272 17.26 14.75 -1.39
N ILE A 273 17.99 15.81 -1.10
CA ILE A 273 18.20 16.34 0.25
C ILE A 273 17.73 17.78 0.26
N LEU A 274 16.89 18.12 1.22
CA LEU A 274 16.42 19.48 1.49
C LEU A 274 16.79 19.84 2.92
N GLU A 275 17.50 20.93 3.10
CA GLU A 275 17.93 21.44 4.41
C GLU A 275 17.36 22.84 4.63
N ASP A 276 16.85 23.09 5.81
CA ASP A 276 16.39 24.40 6.29
C ASP A 276 17.14 24.84 7.54
N GLU A 277 17.00 26.10 7.90
CA GLU A 277 17.55 26.70 9.14
C GLU A 277 16.47 26.94 10.19
N GLY A 278 15.39 26.12 10.17
CA GLY A 278 14.28 26.23 11.10
C GLY A 278 14.63 25.75 12.52
N PRO A 279 13.62 25.60 13.39
CA PRO A 279 13.81 25.16 14.79
C PRO A 279 14.19 23.68 14.93
N GLY A 280 14.18 22.90 13.84
CA GLY A 280 14.34 21.45 13.89
C GLY A 280 13.07 20.73 14.34
N ILE A 281 13.19 19.45 14.62
CA ILE A 281 12.09 18.55 15.00
C ILE A 281 12.42 17.95 16.37
N ALA A 282 11.51 18.06 17.34
CA ALA A 282 11.66 17.42 18.64
C ALA A 282 11.79 15.89 18.48
N ASP A 283 12.60 15.24 19.31
CA ASP A 283 12.90 13.81 19.15
C ASP A 283 11.67 12.90 19.26
N ASP A 284 10.73 13.25 20.13
CA ASP A 284 9.44 12.57 20.28
C ASP A 284 8.49 12.80 19.09
N ALA A 285 8.68 13.89 18.35
CA ALA A 285 7.90 14.22 17.17
C ALA A 285 8.40 13.54 15.88
N LYS A 286 9.71 13.22 15.79
CA LYS A 286 10.33 12.65 14.56
C LYS A 286 9.61 11.42 14.02
N ALA A 287 9.15 10.53 14.89
CA ALA A 287 8.41 9.33 14.49
C ALA A 287 7.00 9.65 13.99
N ARG A 288 6.44 10.79 14.40
CA ARG A 288 5.02 11.14 14.17
C ARG A 288 4.78 12.22 13.13
N ILE A 289 5.81 12.93 12.66
CA ILE A 289 5.64 14.02 11.67
C ILE A 289 5.04 13.55 10.35
N PHE A 290 5.09 12.25 10.07
CA PHE A 290 4.48 11.63 8.89
C PHE A 290 3.07 11.08 9.16
N ASP A 291 2.57 11.17 10.42
CA ASP A 291 1.20 10.77 10.76
C ASP A 291 0.21 11.81 10.24
N LYS A 292 -0.99 11.34 9.85
CA LYS A 292 -2.07 12.22 9.40
C LYS A 292 -2.51 13.17 10.51
N PHE A 293 -2.71 14.45 10.15
CA PHE A 293 -3.17 15.51 11.06
C PHE A 293 -2.22 15.81 12.22
N TYR A 294 -1.02 15.24 12.24
CA TYR A 294 -0.04 15.54 13.29
C TYR A 294 0.61 16.90 13.07
N GLN A 295 0.69 17.69 14.14
CA GLN A 295 1.37 18.99 14.22
C GLN A 295 2.12 19.04 15.55
N VAL A 296 3.35 19.57 15.54
CA VAL A 296 4.22 19.66 16.73
C VAL A 296 3.63 20.62 17.77
N ASP A 297 3.05 21.74 17.32
CA ASP A 297 2.37 22.68 18.19
C ASP A 297 0.86 22.50 18.08
N GLY A 298 0.21 22.06 19.15
CA GLY A 298 -1.26 21.96 19.25
C GLY A 298 -1.97 23.34 19.26
N SER A 299 -1.23 24.44 19.12
CA SER A 299 -1.80 25.76 18.91
C SER A 299 -2.21 25.88 17.45
N HIS A 300 -3.50 26.04 17.19
CA HIS A 300 -4.09 26.28 15.86
C HIS A 300 -3.52 27.52 15.13
N LYS A 301 -2.44 28.11 15.61
CA LYS A 301 -1.72 29.26 15.03
C LYS A 301 -0.68 28.88 13.99
N ALA A 302 -0.22 27.61 13.94
CA ALA A 302 0.70 27.17 12.89
C ALA A 302 -0.08 26.94 11.58
N GLU A 303 0.26 27.65 10.52
CA GLU A 303 -0.27 27.40 9.17
C GLU A 303 -0.02 25.95 8.75
N GLY A 304 -1.06 25.23 8.36
CA GLY A 304 -0.98 23.88 7.85
C GLY A 304 -2.11 22.98 8.38
N ASN A 305 -2.26 21.82 7.76
CA ASN A 305 -3.33 20.87 8.09
C ASN A 305 -2.80 19.51 8.56
N GLY A 306 -1.48 19.33 8.70
CA GLY A 306 -0.85 18.08 9.14
C GLY A 306 -0.98 16.91 8.12
N LEU A 307 -1.31 17.20 6.86
CA LEU A 307 -1.47 16.17 5.82
C LEU A 307 -0.32 16.14 4.81
N GLY A 308 0.45 17.23 4.69
CA GLY A 308 1.48 17.37 3.68
C GLY A 308 2.57 16.29 3.77
N LEU A 309 3.16 16.11 4.95
CA LEU A 309 4.21 15.08 5.14
C LEU A 309 3.65 13.65 5.09
N ALA A 310 2.43 13.41 5.55
CA ALA A 310 1.76 12.13 5.40
C ALA A 310 1.55 11.77 3.92
N LEU A 311 1.17 12.75 3.10
CA LEU A 311 1.04 12.60 1.66
C LEU A 311 2.40 12.31 0.99
N VAL A 312 3.44 13.06 1.35
CA VAL A 312 4.82 12.81 0.88
C VAL A 312 5.25 11.38 1.19
N LYS A 313 5.10 10.96 2.45
CA LYS A 313 5.45 9.60 2.89
C LYS A 313 4.71 8.56 2.05
N ARG A 314 3.40 8.71 1.85
CA ARG A 314 2.59 7.77 1.09
C ARG A 314 3.02 7.69 -0.37
N ILE A 315 3.30 8.81 -1.04
CA ILE A 315 3.76 8.83 -2.43
C ILE A 315 5.13 8.16 -2.57
N VAL A 316 6.05 8.46 -1.65
CA VAL A 316 7.40 7.86 -1.62
C VAL A 316 7.32 6.35 -1.40
N ASP A 317 6.48 5.87 -0.47
CA ASP A 317 6.28 4.44 -0.20
C ASP A 317 5.72 3.70 -1.43
N ILE A 318 4.74 4.29 -2.12
CA ILE A 318 4.18 3.74 -3.37
C ILE A 318 5.24 3.67 -4.48
N ALA A 319 6.16 4.61 -4.53
CA ALA A 319 7.30 4.58 -5.45
C ALA A 319 8.34 3.52 -5.09
N GLY A 320 8.25 2.93 -3.89
CA GLY A 320 9.23 1.99 -3.34
C GLY A 320 10.48 2.67 -2.80
N GLY A 321 10.38 3.97 -2.50
CA GLY A 321 11.44 4.79 -1.95
C GLY A 321 11.40 4.90 -0.42
N THR A 322 12.24 5.75 0.12
CA THR A 322 12.28 6.08 1.55
C THR A 322 12.33 7.59 1.76
N ILE A 323 11.73 8.06 2.85
CA ILE A 323 11.88 9.44 3.33
C ILE A 323 12.27 9.43 4.79
N LYS A 324 13.23 10.28 5.14
CA LYS A 324 13.71 10.49 6.52
C LYS A 324 13.75 11.97 6.82
N ALA A 325 13.58 12.31 8.11
CA ALA A 325 13.76 13.65 8.64
C ALA A 325 14.76 13.61 9.79
N GLU A 326 15.73 14.49 9.75
CA GLU A 326 16.83 14.56 10.71
C GLU A 326 17.05 16.03 11.12
N ASN A 327 17.56 16.25 12.32
CA ASN A 327 18.01 17.58 12.72
C ASN A 327 19.45 17.79 12.21
N ARG A 328 19.75 19.00 11.77
CA ARG A 328 21.10 19.41 11.44
C ARG A 328 21.90 19.70 12.72
N GLU A 329 23.21 19.54 12.67
CA GLU A 329 24.13 19.75 13.79
C GLU A 329 24.08 21.19 14.34
N TYR A 330 23.89 22.17 13.45
CA TYR A 330 23.86 23.61 13.80
C TYR A 330 22.45 24.22 13.82
N GLY A 331 21.42 23.39 13.99
CA GLY A 331 20.02 23.79 13.94
C GLY A 331 19.40 23.63 12.55
N GLY A 332 18.06 23.56 12.53
CA GLY A 332 17.29 23.29 11.32
C GLY A 332 17.00 21.82 11.09
N CYS A 333 16.30 21.55 10.01
CA CYS A 333 15.87 20.23 9.62
C CYS A 333 16.51 19.81 8.29
N ARG A 334 16.69 18.49 8.12
CA ARG A 334 17.12 17.84 6.88
C ARG A 334 16.11 16.78 6.52
N PHE A 335 15.47 16.91 5.36
CA PHE A 335 14.68 15.86 4.74
C PHE A 335 15.51 15.14 3.68
N VAL A 336 15.50 13.81 3.72
CA VAL A 336 16.17 12.96 2.75
C VAL A 336 15.16 12.06 2.08
N VAL A 337 14.99 12.19 0.78
CA VAL A 337 14.12 11.34 -0.06
C VAL A 337 15.01 10.49 -0.96
N GLU A 338 14.86 9.18 -0.89
CA GLU A 338 15.54 8.22 -1.76
C GLU A 338 14.50 7.49 -2.62
N LEU A 339 14.67 7.53 -3.93
CA LEU A 339 13.76 6.94 -4.92
C LEU A 339 14.52 5.92 -5.77
N PRO A 340 14.05 4.66 -5.87
CA PRO A 340 14.72 3.64 -6.68
C PRO A 340 14.57 3.96 -8.17
N ILE A 341 15.67 3.85 -8.91
CA ILE A 341 15.64 3.89 -10.38
C ILE A 341 15.37 2.46 -10.86
N LYS A 342 14.14 2.20 -11.29
CA LYS A 342 13.84 0.94 -11.97
C LYS A 342 14.29 1.08 -13.43
N ASN A 343 15.33 0.35 -13.82
CA ASN A 343 15.67 0.17 -15.22
C ASN A 343 14.51 -0.57 -15.89
N TYR A 344 13.56 0.14 -16.49
CA TYR A 344 12.64 -0.44 -17.44
C TYR A 344 13.39 -0.62 -18.77
N ASN A 345 14.24 -1.65 -18.84
CA ASN A 345 14.58 -2.27 -20.10
C ASN A 345 13.39 -3.18 -20.44
N GLU A 346 12.36 -2.58 -21.10
CA GLU A 346 11.49 -3.26 -22.06
C GLU A 346 10.45 -2.24 -22.55
#